data_add3265a2731ff9b54083d390f4f292c
#
_entry.id   add3265a2731ff9b54083d390f4f292c
#
_cell.length_a   1.000
_cell.length_b   1.000
_cell.length_c   1.000
_cell.angle_alpha   90.00
_cell.angle_beta   90.00
_cell.angle_gamma   90.00
#
_symmetry.space_group_name_H-M   'P 1'
#
loop_
_entity.id
_entity.type
_entity.pdbx_description
1 polymer ?
#
loop_
_entity_poly.entity_id
_entity_poly.type
_entity_poly.pdbx_seq_one_letter_code
_entity_poly.pdbx_strand_id
1 'polypeptide(L)'
;SEVILDAQYRPTSREHQMMYAFLPPSLGGYSQLSPLQELVDSYIMLDGKTIRETGTSFDESNPYANRDPRLKATVMYTGNSYTLADGTEVVINCEKGEGKDGYGVGSDCSATGYYIKKYWDNTYRATLYSGLNPILIRYADILLMNAEALAELGELDKTAWDATIKPIRDRAGFTLASAVEFPEGASKDKLIEIVRNERRSELALEGHRHKDIIRWRIADDVLNGWCHGLKTNEVVGTDNGYVRVENRAFNANKHYLWPIPQAERDL
;
A
#
# COMPACT_ATOMS: atom_id res chain seq x y z
N SER A 1 -10.97 17.34 -11.97
CA SER A 1 -10.01 16.26 -12.29
C SER A 1 -9.23 15.87 -11.05
N GLU A 2 -9.09 14.59 -10.79
CA GLU A 2 -8.26 14.08 -9.69
C GLU A 2 -6.76 14.21 -10.00
N VAL A 3 -6.37 14.02 -11.27
CA VAL A 3 -4.97 14.05 -11.72
C VAL A 3 -4.53 15.48 -11.96
N ILE A 4 -3.42 15.88 -11.34
CA ILE A 4 -2.78 17.18 -11.51
C ILE A 4 -1.57 17.05 -12.43
N LEU A 5 -0.75 16.00 -12.23
CA LEU A 5 0.41 15.72 -13.05
C LEU A 5 0.59 14.21 -13.22
N ASP A 6 0.80 13.78 -14.47
CA ASP A 6 1.11 12.39 -14.81
C ASP A 6 2.27 12.30 -15.81
N ALA A 7 2.87 11.13 -15.91
CA ALA A 7 3.83 10.82 -16.97
C ALA A 7 3.04 10.29 -18.18
N GLN A 8 3.15 10.99 -19.30
CA GLN A 8 2.35 10.71 -20.50
C GLN A 8 2.88 9.48 -21.24
N TYR A 9 2.04 8.47 -21.37
CA TYR A 9 2.24 7.28 -22.19
C TYR A 9 1.11 7.15 -23.22
N ARG A 10 1.30 6.32 -24.24
CA ARG A 10 0.29 6.04 -25.26
C ARG A 10 0.38 4.59 -25.71
N PRO A 11 -0.74 3.89 -25.81
CA PRO A 11 -0.79 2.56 -26.37
C PRO A 11 -0.08 2.48 -27.74
N THR A 12 0.67 1.43 -27.95
CA THR A 12 1.41 1.08 -29.17
C THR A 12 2.55 2.01 -29.60
N SER A 13 2.58 3.26 -29.12
CA SER A 13 3.58 4.25 -29.57
C SER A 13 4.59 4.66 -28.48
N ARG A 14 4.17 4.69 -27.20
CA ARG A 14 5.00 4.99 -26.06
C ARG A 14 4.47 4.25 -24.85
N GLU A 15 4.94 3.06 -24.64
CA GLU A 15 4.49 2.17 -23.58
C GLU A 15 5.60 1.95 -22.52
N HIS A 16 5.20 1.43 -21.36
CA HIS A 16 6.12 0.98 -20.32
C HIS A 16 5.82 -0.48 -19.93
N GLN A 17 6.75 -1.10 -19.22
CA GLN A 17 6.67 -2.50 -18.79
C GLN A 17 6.52 -2.66 -17.27
N MET A 18 5.91 -1.72 -16.59
CA MET A 18 5.76 -1.81 -15.13
C MET A 18 5.07 -3.11 -14.69
N MET A 19 4.13 -3.61 -15.49
CA MET A 19 3.40 -4.83 -15.16
C MET A 19 4.30 -6.08 -15.07
N TYR A 20 5.42 -6.14 -15.79
CA TYR A 20 6.40 -7.21 -15.61
C TYR A 20 6.89 -7.32 -14.16
N ALA A 21 7.10 -6.19 -13.53
CA ALA A 21 7.70 -6.15 -12.20
C ALA A 21 6.74 -6.54 -11.07
N PHE A 22 5.41 -6.47 -11.28
CA PHE A 22 4.47 -6.64 -10.18
C PHE A 22 3.37 -7.69 -10.39
N LEU A 23 3.15 -8.16 -11.63
CA LEU A 23 2.13 -9.17 -11.88
C LEU A 23 2.59 -10.58 -11.48
N PRO A 24 1.63 -11.48 -11.17
CA PRO A 24 1.92 -12.88 -10.90
C PRO A 24 2.34 -13.65 -12.15
N PRO A 25 3.03 -14.79 -12.00
CA PRO A 25 3.46 -15.65 -13.11
C PRO A 25 2.32 -16.15 -14.00
N SER A 26 1.13 -16.38 -13.44
CA SER A 26 -0.06 -16.77 -14.22
C SER A 26 -0.48 -15.73 -15.25
N LEU A 27 -0.13 -14.48 -15.04
CA LEU A 27 -0.34 -13.35 -15.96
C LEU A 27 0.94 -12.93 -16.69
N GLY A 28 2.03 -13.70 -16.56
CA GLY A 28 3.30 -13.47 -17.26
C GLY A 28 4.24 -12.46 -16.55
N GLY A 29 3.95 -12.07 -15.31
CA GLY A 29 4.80 -11.20 -14.50
C GLY A 29 5.92 -11.94 -13.77
N TYR A 30 6.84 -11.19 -13.16
CA TYR A 30 8.02 -11.69 -12.45
C TYR A 30 8.06 -11.27 -10.97
N SER A 31 7.03 -10.62 -10.47
CA SER A 31 6.84 -10.27 -9.04
C SER A 31 8.06 -9.64 -8.34
N GLN A 32 8.85 -8.85 -9.07
CA GLN A 32 10.03 -8.17 -8.53
C GLN A 32 9.67 -7.13 -7.46
N LEU A 33 8.45 -6.61 -7.54
CA LEU A 33 7.87 -5.67 -6.58
C LEU A 33 6.64 -6.31 -5.95
N SER A 34 6.68 -6.50 -4.65
CA SER A 34 5.61 -7.15 -3.90
C SER A 34 5.24 -6.36 -2.65
N PRO A 35 3.93 -6.21 -2.34
CA PRO A 35 3.49 -5.60 -1.10
C PRO A 35 3.95 -6.40 0.12
N LEU A 36 4.27 -5.72 1.20
CA LEU A 36 4.57 -6.33 2.49
C LEU A 36 3.30 -6.50 3.34
N GLN A 37 3.33 -7.43 4.30
CA GLN A 37 2.26 -7.59 5.29
C GLN A 37 2.00 -6.29 6.05
N GLU A 38 3.03 -5.51 6.35
CA GLU A 38 2.92 -4.22 7.04
C GLU A 38 2.11 -3.17 6.24
N LEU A 39 2.03 -3.30 4.91
CA LEU A 39 1.10 -2.50 4.11
C LEU A 39 -0.32 -3.07 4.24
N VAL A 40 -0.51 -4.37 4.15
CA VAL A 40 -1.82 -5.03 4.32
C VAL A 40 -2.41 -4.69 5.70
N ASP A 41 -1.60 -4.74 6.75
CA ASP A 41 -2.01 -4.42 8.13
C ASP A 41 -2.44 -2.96 8.28
N SER A 42 -1.89 -2.03 7.51
CA SER A 42 -2.19 -0.61 7.62
C SER A 42 -3.59 -0.22 7.14
N TYR A 43 -4.22 -1.03 6.32
CA TYR A 43 -5.61 -0.80 5.92
C TYR A 43 -6.53 -1.04 7.11
N ILE A 44 -7.38 -0.07 7.42
CA ILE A 44 -8.30 -0.12 8.57
C ILE A 44 -9.49 -1.04 8.31
N MET A 45 -10.29 -1.27 9.34
CA MET A 45 -11.58 -1.95 9.21
C MET A 45 -12.65 -0.99 8.67
N LEU A 46 -13.76 -1.51 8.18
CA LEU A 46 -14.88 -0.69 7.67
C LEU A 46 -15.49 0.23 8.72
N ASP A 47 -15.32 -0.07 10.00
CA ASP A 47 -15.77 0.77 11.12
C ASP A 47 -14.78 1.88 11.52
N GLY A 48 -13.65 1.97 10.81
CA GLY A 48 -12.61 2.99 11.04
C GLY A 48 -11.52 2.58 12.02
N LYS A 49 -11.62 1.43 12.69
CA LYS A 49 -10.60 0.93 13.61
C LYS A 49 -9.43 0.29 12.89
N THR A 50 -8.25 0.35 13.50
CA THR A 50 -7.13 -0.46 13.06
C THR A 50 -7.32 -1.93 13.45
N ILE A 51 -6.61 -2.85 12.78
CA ILE A 51 -6.70 -4.30 13.08
C ILE A 51 -6.21 -4.67 14.50
N ARG A 52 -5.46 -3.79 15.15
CA ARG A 52 -4.90 -4.00 16.50
C ARG A 52 -5.58 -3.15 17.58
N GLU A 53 -6.56 -2.36 17.20
CA GLU A 53 -7.26 -1.49 18.13
C GLU A 53 -8.23 -2.27 19.02
N THR A 54 -8.36 -1.86 20.28
CA THR A 54 -9.28 -2.51 21.25
C THR A 54 -10.72 -2.49 20.71
N GLY A 55 -11.34 -3.68 20.70
CA GLY A 55 -12.71 -3.85 20.18
C GLY A 55 -12.80 -3.83 18.66
N THR A 56 -11.69 -4.06 17.96
CA THR A 56 -11.70 -4.30 16.52
C THR A 56 -12.49 -5.57 16.17
N SER A 57 -13.14 -5.57 15.01
CA SER A 57 -13.81 -6.74 14.44
C SER A 57 -12.88 -7.58 13.55
N PHE A 58 -11.57 -7.35 13.62
CA PHE A 58 -10.59 -8.10 12.84
C PHE A 58 -10.59 -9.58 13.21
N ASP A 59 -10.67 -10.43 12.19
CA ASP A 59 -10.65 -11.89 12.31
C ASP A 59 -9.42 -12.44 11.58
N GLU A 60 -8.49 -13.02 12.33
CA GLU A 60 -7.28 -13.64 11.75
C GLU A 60 -7.58 -14.83 10.83
N SER A 61 -8.73 -15.49 10.98
CA SER A 61 -9.14 -16.60 10.11
C SER A 61 -9.69 -16.10 8.77
N ASN A 62 -10.08 -14.83 8.70
CA ASN A 62 -10.54 -14.15 7.48
C ASN A 62 -9.97 -12.72 7.38
N PRO A 63 -8.65 -12.58 7.22
CA PRO A 63 -7.93 -11.33 7.45
C PRO A 63 -8.24 -10.22 6.45
N TYR A 64 -8.91 -10.54 5.37
CA TYR A 64 -9.27 -9.58 4.31
C TYR A 64 -10.74 -9.14 4.36
N ALA A 65 -11.55 -9.74 5.24
CA ALA A 65 -12.97 -9.38 5.39
C ALA A 65 -13.14 -8.07 6.15
N ASN A 66 -14.16 -7.29 5.77
CA ASN A 66 -14.54 -6.04 6.42
C ASN A 66 -13.41 -5.01 6.55
N ARG A 67 -12.47 -5.04 5.61
CA ARG A 67 -11.33 -4.11 5.52
C ARG A 67 -11.66 -2.93 4.61
N ASP A 68 -10.88 -1.88 4.75
CA ASP A 68 -10.82 -0.75 3.81
C ASP A 68 -10.94 -1.23 2.36
N PRO A 69 -11.90 -0.74 1.58
CA PRO A 69 -12.11 -1.19 0.20
C PRO A 69 -10.87 -1.03 -0.70
N ARG A 70 -9.98 -0.09 -0.36
CA ARG A 70 -8.72 0.14 -1.08
C ARG A 70 -7.73 -1.03 -0.93
N LEU A 71 -7.82 -1.83 0.13
CA LEU A 71 -7.00 -3.05 0.25
C LEU A 71 -7.22 -3.96 -0.96
N LYS A 72 -8.48 -4.29 -1.26
CA LYS A 72 -8.85 -5.15 -2.41
C LYS A 72 -8.47 -4.52 -3.75
N ALA A 73 -8.46 -3.19 -3.85
CA ALA A 73 -8.12 -2.48 -5.07
C ALA A 73 -6.60 -2.34 -5.29
N THR A 74 -5.81 -2.41 -4.23
CA THR A 74 -4.36 -2.13 -4.27
C THR A 74 -3.53 -3.40 -4.22
N VAL A 75 -3.91 -4.36 -3.37
CA VAL A 75 -3.16 -5.58 -3.08
C VAL A 75 -3.91 -6.80 -3.59
N MET A 76 -3.19 -7.67 -4.27
CA MET A 76 -3.67 -8.99 -4.65
C MET A 76 -3.28 -9.99 -3.57
N TYR A 77 -4.26 -10.75 -3.12
CA TYR A 77 -4.16 -11.82 -2.12
C TYR A 77 -5.05 -13.00 -2.50
N THR A 78 -4.95 -14.12 -1.84
CA THR A 78 -5.77 -15.32 -2.13
C THR A 78 -7.26 -15.00 -2.16
N GLY A 79 -7.91 -15.35 -3.28
CA GLY A 79 -9.34 -15.10 -3.50
C GLY A 79 -9.67 -13.73 -4.11
N ASN A 80 -8.70 -12.83 -4.25
CA ASN A 80 -8.87 -11.61 -5.05
C ASN A 80 -8.60 -11.91 -6.54
N SER A 81 -9.07 -11.04 -7.45
CA SER A 81 -9.01 -11.27 -8.89
C SER A 81 -8.51 -10.07 -9.69
N TYR A 82 -7.97 -10.36 -10.87
CA TYR A 82 -7.79 -9.39 -11.94
C TYR A 82 -8.92 -9.53 -12.96
N THR A 83 -9.50 -8.42 -13.37
CA THR A 83 -10.51 -8.40 -14.44
C THR A 83 -9.81 -8.20 -15.79
N LEU A 84 -9.98 -9.13 -16.72
CA LEU A 84 -9.42 -9.06 -18.08
C LEU A 84 -10.27 -8.15 -18.99
N ALA A 85 -9.74 -7.84 -20.18
CA ALA A 85 -10.42 -6.97 -21.16
C ALA A 85 -11.79 -7.52 -21.61
N ASP A 86 -11.95 -8.83 -21.63
CA ASP A 86 -13.21 -9.53 -21.96
C ASP A 86 -14.18 -9.67 -20.77
N GLY A 87 -13.82 -9.10 -19.61
CA GLY A 87 -14.58 -9.21 -18.37
C GLY A 87 -14.33 -10.49 -17.56
N THR A 88 -13.47 -11.40 -18.03
CA THR A 88 -13.11 -12.60 -17.30
C THR A 88 -12.36 -12.25 -16.02
N GLU A 89 -12.75 -12.86 -14.90
CA GLU A 89 -12.05 -12.75 -13.62
C GLU A 89 -10.98 -13.84 -13.50
N VAL A 90 -9.73 -13.44 -13.29
CA VAL A 90 -8.63 -14.35 -12.97
C VAL A 90 -8.39 -14.28 -11.48
N VAL A 91 -8.92 -15.26 -10.75
CA VAL A 91 -8.73 -15.38 -9.30
C VAL A 91 -7.31 -15.90 -9.03
N ILE A 92 -6.62 -15.23 -8.10
CA ILE A 92 -5.25 -15.58 -7.72
C ILE A 92 -5.25 -16.39 -6.42
N ASN A 93 -4.43 -17.41 -6.37
CA ASN A 93 -4.11 -18.15 -5.16
C ASN A 93 -2.65 -17.88 -4.79
N CYS A 94 -2.46 -17.16 -3.69
CA CYS A 94 -1.15 -16.81 -3.16
C CYS A 94 -0.67 -17.78 -2.06
N GLU A 95 -1.46 -18.78 -1.69
CA GLU A 95 -1.13 -19.71 -0.62
C GLU A 95 0.14 -20.47 -0.93
N LYS A 96 0.86 -20.85 0.13
CA LYS A 96 2.13 -21.52 -0.01
C LYS A 96 2.01 -22.84 -0.75
N GLY A 97 2.81 -23.00 -1.81
CA GLY A 97 2.88 -24.24 -2.60
C GLY A 97 1.73 -24.46 -3.56
N GLU A 98 0.78 -23.51 -3.65
CA GLU A 98 -0.45 -23.68 -4.41
C GLU A 98 -0.40 -22.99 -5.80
N GLY A 99 -0.89 -23.68 -6.79
CA GLY A 99 -1.08 -23.16 -8.15
C GLY A 99 0.20 -22.67 -8.81
N LYS A 100 0.09 -21.63 -9.64
CA LYS A 100 1.23 -20.97 -10.31
C LYS A 100 1.75 -19.75 -9.57
N ASP A 101 0.93 -19.17 -8.72
CA ASP A 101 1.19 -17.85 -8.09
C ASP A 101 1.45 -17.97 -6.60
N GLY A 102 1.40 -19.18 -6.05
CA GLY A 102 1.58 -19.43 -4.63
C GLY A 102 2.98 -19.11 -4.13
N TYR A 103 3.07 -18.63 -2.90
CA TYR A 103 4.34 -18.40 -2.25
C TYR A 103 5.23 -19.65 -2.28
N GLY A 104 6.47 -19.50 -2.76
CA GLY A 104 7.46 -20.59 -2.82
C GLY A 104 7.27 -21.61 -3.94
N VAL A 105 6.32 -21.42 -4.88
CA VAL A 105 6.13 -22.31 -6.03
C VAL A 105 7.23 -22.16 -7.08
N GLY A 106 7.69 -20.94 -7.32
CA GLY A 106 8.75 -20.67 -8.31
C GLY A 106 9.47 -19.35 -8.03
N SER A 107 10.57 -19.13 -8.77
CA SER A 107 11.42 -17.93 -8.64
C SER A 107 10.69 -16.62 -9.00
N ASP A 108 9.69 -16.71 -9.88
CA ASP A 108 8.94 -15.57 -10.36
C ASP A 108 7.69 -15.26 -9.50
N CYS A 109 7.43 -16.11 -8.48
CA CYS A 109 6.39 -15.89 -7.51
C CYS A 109 6.81 -14.83 -6.49
N SER A 110 5.81 -14.16 -5.92
CA SER A 110 6.03 -13.15 -4.90
C SER A 110 6.78 -13.70 -3.69
N ALA A 111 7.85 -13.02 -3.28
CA ALA A 111 8.57 -13.33 -2.06
C ALA A 111 7.75 -13.03 -0.79
N THR A 112 6.67 -12.26 -0.90
CA THR A 112 5.79 -11.92 0.22
C THR A 112 4.47 -12.69 0.19
N GLY A 113 4.15 -13.38 -0.91
CA GLY A 113 2.85 -13.98 -1.15
C GLY A 113 1.76 -12.97 -1.52
N TYR A 114 2.10 -11.70 -1.75
CA TYR A 114 1.19 -10.65 -2.24
C TYR A 114 1.65 -10.13 -3.58
N TYR A 115 0.69 -9.70 -4.43
CA TYR A 115 1.00 -9.03 -5.68
C TYR A 115 0.35 -7.65 -5.72
N ILE A 116 0.78 -6.80 -6.65
CA ILE A 116 0.21 -5.47 -6.84
C ILE A 116 -0.98 -5.58 -7.78
N LYS A 117 -2.15 -5.08 -7.36
CA LYS A 117 -3.33 -4.92 -8.20
C LYS A 117 -3.46 -3.50 -8.76
N LYS A 118 -3.06 -2.50 -7.99
CA LYS A 118 -2.98 -1.11 -8.45
C LYS A 118 -2.11 -1.02 -9.70
N TYR A 119 -2.48 -0.20 -10.66
CA TYR A 119 -1.84 -0.08 -11.99
C TYR A 119 -2.09 -1.26 -12.94
N TRP A 120 -3.04 -2.15 -12.62
CA TRP A 120 -3.47 -3.16 -13.58
C TRP A 120 -4.10 -2.49 -14.81
N ASP A 121 -3.54 -2.78 -16.00
CA ASP A 121 -4.08 -2.36 -17.29
C ASP A 121 -4.53 -3.60 -18.06
N ASN A 122 -5.81 -3.88 -18.06
CA ASN A 122 -6.37 -5.08 -18.65
C ASN A 122 -6.30 -5.11 -20.18
N THR A 123 -6.05 -3.97 -20.84
CA THR A 123 -5.95 -3.86 -22.29
C THR A 123 -4.63 -4.39 -22.84
N TYR A 124 -3.59 -4.52 -21.99
CA TYR A 124 -2.22 -4.89 -22.40
C TYR A 124 -1.73 -6.22 -21.83
N ARG A 125 -2.63 -7.03 -21.30
CA ARG A 125 -2.30 -8.26 -20.62
C ARG A 125 -1.33 -9.18 -21.39
N ALA A 126 -1.54 -9.39 -22.70
CA ALA A 126 -0.77 -10.35 -23.48
C ALA A 126 0.71 -9.98 -23.67
N THR A 127 1.01 -8.69 -23.68
CA THR A 127 2.35 -8.14 -23.94
C THR A 127 3.01 -7.56 -22.70
N LEU A 128 2.24 -7.34 -21.62
CA LEU A 128 2.65 -6.64 -20.41
C LEU A 128 3.19 -5.21 -20.65
N TYR A 129 3.05 -4.69 -21.87
CA TYR A 129 3.25 -3.29 -22.18
C TYR A 129 1.98 -2.53 -21.89
N SER A 130 2.08 -1.34 -21.32
CA SER A 130 0.96 -0.50 -20.97
C SER A 130 1.17 0.94 -21.40
N GLY A 131 0.12 1.54 -21.90
CA GLY A 131 0.02 2.97 -22.15
C GLY A 131 -0.66 3.74 -21.01
N LEU A 132 -0.85 3.10 -19.85
CA LEU A 132 -1.40 3.76 -18.67
C LEU A 132 -0.45 4.85 -18.17
N ASN A 133 -0.98 6.04 -17.92
CA ASN A 133 -0.19 7.15 -17.38
C ASN A 133 0.05 6.98 -15.88
N PRO A 134 1.29 6.75 -15.42
CA PRO A 134 1.60 6.81 -13.98
C PRO A 134 1.34 8.22 -13.44
N ILE A 135 0.52 8.31 -12.41
CA ILE A 135 0.19 9.57 -11.75
C ILE A 135 1.35 9.97 -10.83
N LEU A 136 1.80 11.21 -10.96
CA LEU A 136 2.88 11.78 -10.15
C LEU A 136 2.33 12.67 -9.03
N ILE A 137 1.28 13.45 -9.32
CA ILE A 137 0.59 14.30 -8.35
C ILE A 137 -0.90 14.23 -8.62
N ARG A 138 -1.69 14.00 -7.57
CA ARG A 138 -3.14 13.99 -7.64
C ARG A 138 -3.79 14.74 -6.47
N TYR A 139 -5.04 15.11 -6.65
CA TYR A 139 -5.74 15.98 -5.70
C TYR A 139 -5.83 15.38 -4.28
N ALA A 140 -5.98 14.06 -4.17
CA ALA A 140 -5.96 13.40 -2.86
C ALA A 140 -4.64 13.64 -2.09
N ASP A 141 -3.47 13.73 -2.76
CA ASP A 141 -2.21 14.08 -2.11
C ASP A 141 -2.27 15.50 -1.52
N ILE A 142 -2.85 16.47 -2.25
CA ILE A 142 -3.03 17.85 -1.77
C ILE A 142 -3.97 17.90 -0.56
N LEU A 143 -5.09 17.16 -0.60
CA LEU A 143 -6.01 17.08 0.53
C LEU A 143 -5.34 16.50 1.77
N LEU A 144 -4.54 15.45 1.60
CA LEU A 144 -3.82 14.81 2.70
C LEU A 144 -2.68 15.68 3.26
N MET A 145 -1.98 16.45 2.41
CA MET A 145 -1.00 17.44 2.86
C MET A 145 -1.68 18.53 3.71
N ASN A 146 -2.85 19.03 3.28
CA ASN A 146 -3.60 20.01 4.04
C ASN A 146 -4.08 19.45 5.39
N ALA A 147 -4.70 18.25 5.37
CA ALA A 147 -5.14 17.59 6.61
C ALA A 147 -3.98 17.36 7.59
N GLU A 148 -2.82 16.94 7.10
CA GLU A 148 -1.63 16.72 7.92
C GLU A 148 -1.13 18.02 8.53
N ALA A 149 -1.02 19.11 7.75
CA ALA A 149 -0.59 20.40 8.24
C ALA A 149 -1.52 20.93 9.35
N LEU A 150 -2.84 20.84 9.16
CA LEU A 150 -3.83 21.24 10.16
C LEU A 150 -3.78 20.35 11.41
N ALA A 151 -3.58 19.04 11.25
CA ALA A 151 -3.41 18.13 12.39
C ALA A 151 -2.16 18.47 13.20
N GLU A 152 -1.02 18.74 12.56
CA GLU A 152 0.23 19.12 13.21
C GLU A 152 0.12 20.47 13.94
N LEU A 153 -0.67 21.40 13.43
CA LEU A 153 -0.99 22.68 14.11
C LEU A 153 -2.00 22.50 15.25
N GLY A 154 -2.75 21.41 15.29
CA GLY A 154 -3.86 21.20 16.21
C GLY A 154 -5.14 21.95 15.78
N GLU A 155 -5.25 22.22 14.50
CA GLU A 155 -6.33 22.99 13.86
C GLU A 155 -7.22 22.10 12.96
N LEU A 156 -6.99 20.79 12.91
CA LEU A 156 -7.85 19.88 12.16
C LEU A 156 -9.18 19.69 12.90
N ASP A 157 -10.14 20.51 12.54
CA ASP A 157 -11.52 20.46 13.05
C ASP A 157 -12.44 19.67 12.08
N LYS A 158 -13.72 19.58 12.47
CA LYS A 158 -14.74 18.93 11.64
C LYS A 158 -14.86 19.56 10.24
N THR A 159 -14.77 20.87 10.12
CA THR A 159 -14.90 21.58 8.83
C THR A 159 -13.73 21.20 7.91
N ALA A 160 -12.52 21.21 8.43
CA ALA A 160 -11.33 20.81 7.69
C ALA A 160 -11.34 19.31 7.34
N TRP A 161 -11.82 18.45 8.26
CA TRP A 161 -12.02 17.03 8.01
C TRP A 161 -13.01 16.78 6.87
N ASP A 162 -14.16 17.42 6.91
CA ASP A 162 -15.20 17.30 5.88
C ASP A 162 -14.71 17.79 4.50
N ALA A 163 -13.73 18.68 4.45
CA ALA A 163 -13.10 19.17 3.24
C ALA A 163 -11.93 18.32 2.75
N THR A 164 -11.36 17.44 3.58
CA THR A 164 -10.11 16.71 3.29
C THR A 164 -10.24 15.19 3.37
N ILE A 165 -10.40 14.64 4.57
CA ILE A 165 -10.40 13.19 4.82
C ILE A 165 -11.73 12.55 4.39
N LYS A 166 -12.86 13.17 4.73
CA LYS A 166 -14.18 12.65 4.44
C LYS A 166 -14.39 12.35 2.95
N PRO A 167 -14.11 13.25 1.99
CA PRO A 167 -14.29 12.96 0.56
C PRO A 167 -13.39 11.82 0.06
N ILE A 168 -12.21 11.63 0.66
CA ILE A 168 -11.33 10.51 0.31
C ILE A 168 -11.96 9.18 0.75
N ARG A 169 -12.48 9.11 1.98
CA ARG A 169 -13.14 7.92 2.53
C ARG A 169 -14.47 7.61 1.85
N ASP A 170 -15.28 8.62 1.55
CA ASP A 170 -16.52 8.47 0.78
C ASP A 170 -16.22 7.88 -0.61
N ARG A 171 -15.23 8.41 -1.32
CA ARG A 171 -14.78 7.87 -2.62
C ARG A 171 -14.23 6.45 -2.50
N ALA A 172 -13.52 6.13 -1.42
CA ALA A 172 -12.99 4.80 -1.17
C ALA A 172 -14.10 3.75 -0.92
N GLY A 173 -15.31 4.18 -0.57
CA GLY A 173 -16.45 3.32 -0.36
C GLY A 173 -16.75 3.01 1.11
N PHE A 174 -16.23 3.81 2.05
CA PHE A 174 -16.67 3.73 3.43
C PHE A 174 -18.10 4.26 3.57
N THR A 175 -18.93 3.55 4.33
CA THR A 175 -20.35 3.89 4.52
C THR A 175 -20.74 4.07 5.99
N LEU A 176 -19.89 3.61 6.92
CA LEU A 176 -20.15 3.72 8.35
C LEU A 176 -19.72 5.08 8.87
N ALA A 177 -20.60 5.76 9.58
CA ALA A 177 -20.32 7.07 10.18
C ALA A 177 -19.06 7.05 11.07
N SER A 178 -18.84 5.97 11.82
CA SER A 178 -17.64 5.78 12.66
C SER A 178 -16.31 5.85 11.88
N ALA A 179 -16.35 5.52 10.60
CA ALA A 179 -15.16 5.58 9.72
C ALA A 179 -15.09 6.90 8.94
N VAL A 180 -16.23 7.51 8.61
CA VAL A 180 -16.30 8.65 7.67
C VAL A 180 -16.31 10.00 8.41
N GLU A 181 -17.07 10.10 9.52
CA GLU A 181 -17.26 11.35 10.22
C GLU A 181 -16.03 11.74 11.06
N PHE A 182 -15.93 13.02 11.38
CA PHE A 182 -14.87 13.53 12.25
C PHE A 182 -14.89 12.81 13.60
N PRO A 183 -13.75 12.31 14.10
CA PRO A 183 -13.70 11.57 15.36
C PRO A 183 -13.74 12.54 16.56
N GLU A 184 -14.94 12.94 16.96
CA GLU A 184 -15.15 13.89 18.06
C GLU A 184 -14.42 13.47 19.33
N GLY A 185 -13.73 14.41 19.96
CA GLY A 185 -12.94 14.17 21.18
C GLY A 185 -11.58 13.48 20.96
N ALA A 186 -11.20 13.21 19.73
CA ALA A 186 -9.87 12.69 19.44
C ALA A 186 -8.78 13.70 19.83
N SER A 187 -7.70 13.23 20.44
CA SER A 187 -6.55 14.07 20.73
C SER A 187 -5.82 14.47 19.42
N LYS A 188 -5.03 15.55 19.50
CA LYS A 188 -4.14 15.96 18.39
C LYS A 188 -3.29 14.80 17.88
N ASP A 189 -2.66 14.04 18.77
CA ASP A 189 -1.79 12.91 18.38
C ASP A 189 -2.58 11.81 17.68
N LYS A 190 -3.83 11.54 18.10
CA LYS A 190 -4.71 10.59 17.44
C LYS A 190 -5.12 11.08 16.05
N LEU A 191 -5.40 12.35 15.86
CA LEU A 191 -5.69 12.93 14.55
C LEU A 191 -4.48 12.82 13.60
N ILE A 192 -3.28 13.11 14.09
CA ILE A 192 -2.04 12.94 13.32
C ILE A 192 -1.87 11.47 12.90
N GLU A 193 -2.06 10.51 13.81
CA GLU A 193 -2.00 9.08 13.52
C GLU A 193 -2.98 8.70 12.41
N ILE A 194 -4.24 9.13 12.54
CA ILE A 194 -5.29 8.84 11.55
C ILE A 194 -4.93 9.41 10.18
N VAL A 195 -4.53 10.67 10.10
CA VAL A 195 -4.16 11.32 8.83
C VAL A 195 -2.95 10.65 8.18
N ARG A 196 -1.92 10.32 8.95
CA ARG A 196 -0.74 9.61 8.45
C ARG A 196 -1.07 8.20 7.94
N ASN A 197 -1.98 7.49 8.61
CA ASN A 197 -2.44 6.19 8.14
C ASN A 197 -3.33 6.32 6.90
N GLU A 198 -4.21 7.32 6.84
CA GLU A 198 -5.02 7.64 5.66
C GLU A 198 -4.12 7.89 4.44
N ARG A 199 -3.08 8.72 4.63
CA ARG A 199 -2.08 8.98 3.59
C ARG A 199 -1.36 7.71 3.13
N ARG A 200 -0.99 6.83 4.05
CA ARG A 200 -0.36 5.55 3.75
C ARG A 200 -1.25 4.64 2.90
N SER A 201 -2.54 4.54 3.25
CA SER A 201 -3.50 3.69 2.54
C SER A 201 -3.90 4.26 1.19
N GLU A 202 -4.17 5.57 1.12
CA GLU A 202 -4.60 6.26 -0.09
C GLU A 202 -3.50 6.31 -1.15
N LEU A 203 -2.28 6.70 -0.76
CA LEU A 203 -1.14 6.88 -1.66
C LEU A 203 -0.22 5.63 -1.71
N ALA A 204 -0.74 4.47 -1.31
CA ALA A 204 0.01 3.22 -1.37
C ALA A 204 0.55 2.97 -2.78
N LEU A 205 1.84 2.60 -2.89
CA LEU A 205 2.55 2.29 -4.12
C LEU A 205 2.72 3.48 -5.09
N GLU A 206 2.50 4.72 -4.64
CA GLU A 206 2.71 5.94 -5.43
C GLU A 206 4.05 6.65 -5.13
N GLY A 207 4.97 5.98 -4.43
CA GLY A 207 6.33 6.49 -4.18
C GLY A 207 6.46 7.45 -2.97
N HIS A 208 5.38 7.71 -2.22
CA HIS A 208 5.39 8.69 -1.12
C HIS A 208 5.97 8.14 0.19
N ARG A 209 5.79 6.86 0.49
CA ARG A 209 6.04 6.28 1.82
C ARG A 209 7.45 6.53 2.36
N HIS A 210 8.48 6.36 1.54
CA HIS A 210 9.86 6.59 1.99
C HIS A 210 10.08 8.02 2.46
N LYS A 211 9.60 9.00 1.68
CA LYS A 211 9.70 10.42 2.04
C LYS A 211 8.94 10.73 3.32
N ASP A 212 7.75 10.14 3.49
CA ASP A 212 6.91 10.33 4.66
C ASP A 212 7.58 9.82 5.94
N ILE A 213 8.11 8.60 5.95
CA ILE A 213 8.77 8.05 7.14
C ILE A 213 10.05 8.81 7.53
N ILE A 214 10.78 9.34 6.54
CA ILE A 214 11.97 10.18 6.78
C ILE A 214 11.57 11.52 7.40
N ARG A 215 10.60 12.25 6.81
CA ARG A 215 10.18 13.57 7.32
C ARG A 215 9.44 13.48 8.65
N TRP A 216 8.70 12.40 8.91
CA TRP A 216 8.06 12.13 10.20
C TRP A 216 9.03 11.65 11.29
N ARG A 217 10.29 11.39 10.94
CA ARG A 217 11.31 10.88 11.87
C ARG A 217 10.91 9.55 12.53
N ILE A 218 10.28 8.66 11.77
CA ILE A 218 9.88 7.32 12.22
C ILE A 218 10.58 6.19 11.43
N ALA A 219 11.60 6.52 10.65
CA ALA A 219 12.28 5.54 9.81
C ALA A 219 13.06 4.52 10.63
N ASP A 220 13.60 4.89 11.79
CA ASP A 220 14.26 3.98 12.73
C ASP A 220 13.30 3.01 13.42
N ASP A 221 12.03 3.38 13.60
CA ASP A 221 10.99 2.45 14.08
C ASP A 221 10.50 1.50 12.99
N VAL A 222 10.41 1.99 11.74
CA VAL A 222 9.77 1.29 10.63
C VAL A 222 10.73 0.45 9.80
N LEU A 223 12.02 0.85 9.71
CA LEU A 223 13.03 0.24 8.85
C LEU A 223 14.07 -0.55 9.65
N ASN A 224 13.71 -1.08 10.80
CA ASN A 224 14.54 -2.00 11.58
C ASN A 224 13.80 -3.32 11.81
N GLY A 225 14.54 -4.42 11.70
CA GLY A 225 14.00 -5.77 11.89
C GLY A 225 13.46 -6.41 10.61
N TRP A 226 12.74 -7.50 10.78
CA TRP A 226 12.18 -8.26 9.66
C TRP A 226 10.95 -7.59 9.06
N CYS A 227 10.92 -7.57 7.74
CA CYS A 227 9.71 -7.30 6.97
C CYS A 227 9.00 -8.62 6.69
N HIS A 228 7.68 -8.59 6.63
CA HIS A 228 6.89 -9.80 6.57
C HIS A 228 6.08 -9.93 5.27
N GLY A 229 5.89 -11.17 4.88
CA GLY A 229 4.92 -11.60 3.89
C GLY A 229 3.67 -12.20 4.54
N LEU A 230 2.90 -12.92 3.74
CA LEU A 230 1.65 -13.55 4.16
C LEU A 230 1.86 -14.51 5.36
N LYS A 231 0.76 -14.78 6.07
CA LYS A 231 0.75 -15.77 7.15
C LYS A 231 0.70 -17.18 6.57
N THR A 232 1.54 -18.06 7.10
CA THR A 232 1.57 -19.49 6.78
C THR A 232 1.42 -20.32 8.05
N ASN A 233 1.32 -21.64 7.90
CA ASN A 233 1.33 -22.54 9.04
C ASN A 233 2.76 -22.96 9.46
N GLU A 234 3.79 -22.32 8.91
CA GLU A 234 5.18 -22.66 9.22
C GLU A 234 5.71 -21.91 10.43
N VAL A 235 6.61 -22.56 11.15
CA VAL A 235 7.31 -22.00 12.31
C VAL A 235 8.69 -21.49 11.91
N VAL A 236 9.40 -22.23 11.02
CA VAL A 236 10.75 -21.87 10.60
C VAL A 236 10.72 -20.78 9.54
N GLY A 237 11.53 -19.73 9.73
CA GLY A 237 11.57 -18.59 8.81
C GLY A 237 10.39 -17.64 8.92
N THR A 238 9.62 -17.72 10.02
CA THR A 238 8.44 -16.88 10.27
C THR A 238 8.50 -16.22 11.65
N ASP A 239 7.71 -15.16 11.80
CA ASP A 239 7.37 -14.55 13.10
C ASP A 239 5.84 -14.69 13.30
N ASN A 240 5.43 -15.48 14.28
CA ASN A 240 4.01 -15.80 14.52
C ASN A 240 3.27 -16.33 13.26
N GLY A 241 3.99 -17.07 12.39
CA GLY A 241 3.48 -17.59 11.13
C GLY A 241 3.63 -16.66 9.93
N TYR A 242 3.97 -15.39 10.13
CA TYR A 242 4.24 -14.45 9.01
C TYR A 242 5.64 -14.69 8.44
N VAL A 243 5.73 -14.88 7.14
CA VAL A 243 6.99 -15.16 6.43
C VAL A 243 7.97 -13.99 6.59
N ARG A 244 9.20 -14.27 7.04
CA ARG A 244 10.30 -13.29 7.04
C ARG A 244 10.83 -13.12 5.62
N VAL A 245 10.82 -11.90 5.11
CA VAL A 245 11.24 -11.58 3.73
C VAL A 245 12.60 -10.92 3.69
N GLU A 246 12.76 -9.82 4.43
CA GLU A 246 13.96 -9.00 4.43
C GLU A 246 14.22 -8.47 5.83
N ASN A 247 15.47 -8.57 6.29
CA ASN A 247 15.89 -7.94 7.54
C ASN A 247 16.51 -6.58 7.24
N ARG A 248 15.90 -5.52 7.74
CA ARG A 248 16.31 -4.14 7.53
C ARG A 248 17.07 -3.59 8.73
N ALA A 249 18.00 -2.67 8.44
CA ALA A 249 18.77 -1.97 9.45
C ALA A 249 18.88 -0.48 9.10
N PHE A 250 18.27 0.36 9.91
CA PHE A 250 18.31 1.81 9.78
C PHE A 250 19.07 2.40 10.96
N ASN A 251 20.05 3.27 10.68
CA ASN A 251 20.79 3.99 11.71
C ASN A 251 20.37 5.47 11.72
N ALA A 252 19.65 5.89 12.75
CA ALA A 252 19.11 7.24 12.88
C ALA A 252 20.18 8.34 12.80
N ASN A 253 21.43 8.05 13.22
CA ASN A 253 22.53 9.02 13.16
C ASN A 253 23.11 9.20 11.76
N LYS A 254 22.78 8.32 10.81
CA LYS A 254 23.37 8.31 9.46
C LYS A 254 22.35 8.40 8.33
N HIS A 255 21.23 7.68 8.44
CA HIS A 255 20.38 7.37 7.27
C HIS A 255 19.25 8.36 7.04
N TYR A 256 19.02 9.32 7.96
CA TYR A 256 18.09 10.42 7.70
C TYR A 256 18.59 11.44 6.68
N LEU A 257 19.90 11.46 6.44
CA LEU A 257 20.53 12.28 5.41
C LEU A 257 21.20 11.39 4.37
N TRP A 258 21.19 11.82 3.12
CA TRP A 258 21.96 11.15 2.08
C TRP A 258 23.44 11.27 2.35
N PRO A 259 24.22 10.18 2.32
CA PRO A 259 25.66 10.24 2.52
C PRO A 259 26.33 11.01 1.37
N ILE A 260 27.34 11.83 1.71
CA ILE A 260 28.23 12.40 0.71
C ILE A 260 29.06 11.25 0.13
N PRO A 261 29.08 11.04 -1.20
CA PRO A 261 29.92 10.02 -1.82
C PRO A 261 31.38 10.13 -1.41
N GLN A 262 32.07 9.01 -1.23
CA GLN A 262 33.45 9.01 -0.77
C GLN A 262 34.36 9.81 -1.71
N ALA A 263 34.16 9.70 -3.04
CA ALA A 263 34.92 10.45 -4.04
C ALA A 263 34.82 11.98 -3.86
N GLU A 264 33.66 12.46 -3.39
CA GLU A 264 33.45 13.91 -3.12
C GLU A 264 34.08 14.35 -1.78
N ARG A 265 34.36 13.41 -0.88
CA ARG A 265 34.99 13.68 0.42
C ARG A 265 36.51 13.65 0.33
N ASP A 266 37.06 13.02 -0.68
CA ASP A 266 38.48 12.82 -0.92
C ASP A 266 39.06 13.93 -1.83
N LEU A 267 38.24 14.88 -2.30
CA LEU A 267 38.63 16.12 -3.00
C LEU A 267 39.01 17.23 -2.00
#